data_f3e26ace0afe2fe9cb4da076e9fb7717
#
_entry.id   f3e26ace0afe2fe9cb4da076e9fb7717
#
_cell.length_a   1.000
_cell.length_b   1.000
_cell.length_c   1.000
_cell.angle_alpha   90.00
_cell.angle_beta   90.00
_cell.angle_gamma   90.00
#
_symmetry.space_group_name_H-M   'P 1'
#
loop_
_entity.id
_entity.type
_entity.pdbx_description
1 polymer ?
#
loop_
_entity_poly.entity_id
_entity_poly.type
_entity_poly.pdbx_seq_one_letter_code
_entity_poly.pdbx_strand_id
1 'polypeptide(L)'
;MTQPTKEQVIDAYRLIRTEQPWKFDASDLSHHRVLPYATRSPWLDDPEFLSLYEKIKGHTLVDLYRCYELWLLAKQTGKVEGVVLEVGVWRGGTGAVLAQATKALGKKV
;
A
#
# COMPACT_ATOMS: atom_id res chain seq x y z
N MET A 1 -19.82 5.33 -20.60
CA MET A 1 -18.64 6.20 -20.39
C MET A 1 -17.47 5.62 -21.15
N THR A 2 -16.83 6.41 -21.98
CA THR A 2 -15.56 6.05 -22.59
C THR A 2 -14.45 6.09 -21.53
N GLN A 3 -13.56 5.12 -21.57
CA GLN A 3 -12.39 5.15 -20.69
C GLN A 3 -11.51 6.36 -21.04
N PRO A 4 -10.94 7.05 -20.03
CA PRO A 4 -10.04 8.15 -20.28
C PRO A 4 -8.79 7.69 -21.01
N THR A 5 -8.27 8.53 -21.89
CA THR A 5 -6.99 8.29 -22.54
C THR A 5 -5.84 8.45 -21.55
N LYS A 6 -4.67 7.88 -21.89
CA LYS A 6 -3.46 8.05 -21.08
C LYS A 6 -3.10 9.54 -20.88
N GLU A 7 -3.26 10.35 -21.91
CA GLU A 7 -3.00 11.78 -21.84
C GLU A 7 -3.94 12.49 -20.87
N GLN A 8 -5.23 12.19 -20.93
CA GLN A 8 -6.21 12.74 -19.99
C GLN A 8 -5.90 12.39 -18.53
N VAL A 9 -5.44 11.16 -18.28
CA VAL A 9 -5.04 10.73 -16.93
C VAL A 9 -3.79 11.50 -16.47
N ILE A 10 -2.79 11.65 -17.33
CA ILE A 10 -1.56 12.39 -17.02
C ILE A 10 -1.87 13.86 -16.73
N ASP A 11 -2.72 14.49 -17.53
CA ASP A 11 -3.07 15.88 -17.35
C ASP A 11 -3.90 16.12 -16.09
N ALA A 12 -4.85 15.25 -15.80
CA ALA A 12 -5.60 15.27 -14.53
C ALA A 12 -4.65 15.14 -13.32
N TYR A 13 -3.67 14.25 -13.40
CA TYR A 13 -2.67 14.07 -12.35
C TYR A 13 -1.78 15.31 -12.18
N ARG A 14 -1.34 15.90 -13.28
CA ARG A 14 -0.58 17.16 -13.27
C ARG A 14 -1.39 18.29 -12.64
N LEU A 15 -2.65 18.42 -13.03
CA LEU A 15 -3.57 19.41 -12.48
C LEU A 15 -3.71 19.28 -10.97
N ILE A 16 -3.96 18.07 -10.47
CA ILE A 16 -4.06 17.79 -9.03
C ILE A 16 -2.77 18.14 -8.28
N ARG A 17 -1.62 17.94 -8.90
CA ARG A 17 -0.32 18.28 -8.28
C ARG A 17 -0.01 19.76 -8.24
N THR A 18 -0.47 20.51 -9.22
CA THR A 18 -0.17 21.95 -9.35
C THR A 18 -1.18 22.83 -8.64
N GLU A 19 -2.42 22.39 -8.60
CA GLU A 19 -3.49 23.14 -7.94
C GLU A 19 -3.56 22.77 -6.45
N GLN A 20 -3.70 23.80 -5.63
CA GLN A 20 -3.79 23.62 -4.19
C GLN A 20 -5.23 23.33 -3.80
N PRO A 21 -5.53 22.16 -3.21
CA PRO A 21 -6.92 21.74 -2.97
C PRO A 21 -7.68 22.67 -2.01
N TRP A 22 -7.01 23.42 -1.15
CA TRP A 22 -7.66 24.39 -0.25
C TRP A 22 -8.17 25.67 -0.95
N LYS A 23 -7.87 25.86 -2.21
CA LYS A 23 -8.44 26.94 -3.01
C LYS A 23 -9.87 26.65 -3.50
N PHE A 24 -10.29 25.42 -3.39
CA PHE A 24 -11.61 24.98 -3.84
C PHE A 24 -12.52 24.72 -2.65
N ASP A 25 -13.81 24.93 -2.84
CA ASP A 25 -14.80 24.43 -1.89
C ASP A 25 -14.70 22.90 -1.89
N ALA A 26 -14.21 22.36 -0.78
CA ALA A 26 -13.91 20.95 -0.63
C ALA A 26 -15.14 20.12 -0.23
N SER A 27 -16.35 20.64 -0.36
CA SER A 27 -17.58 19.90 -0.02
C SER A 27 -17.70 18.58 -0.79
N ASP A 28 -17.19 18.54 -2.02
CA ASP A 28 -17.20 17.36 -2.88
C ASP A 28 -15.92 16.50 -2.76
N LEU A 29 -14.90 17.00 -2.09
CA LEU A 29 -13.67 16.26 -1.83
C LEU A 29 -13.78 15.62 -0.46
N SER A 30 -13.67 14.30 -0.40
CA SER A 30 -13.63 13.61 0.89
C SER A 30 -12.47 14.14 1.72
N HIS A 31 -12.77 14.79 2.85
CA HIS A 31 -11.79 15.31 3.79
C HIS A 31 -10.94 14.21 4.45
N HIS A 32 -11.27 12.96 4.22
CA HIS A 32 -10.48 11.81 4.65
C HIS A 32 -9.36 11.44 3.65
N ARG A 33 -9.30 12.11 2.51
CA ARG A 33 -8.24 11.87 1.52
C ARG A 33 -7.18 12.96 1.63
N VAL A 34 -5.94 12.52 1.77
CA VAL A 34 -4.79 13.40 1.66
C VAL A 34 -4.32 13.37 0.21
N LEU A 35 -4.36 14.53 -0.47
CA LEU A 35 -3.72 14.69 -1.77
C LEU A 35 -2.25 15.06 -1.52
N PRO A 36 -1.30 14.16 -1.76
CA PRO A 36 0.10 14.43 -1.45
C PRO A 36 0.66 15.46 -2.43
N TYR A 37 1.37 16.45 -1.89
CA TYR A 37 2.12 17.41 -2.69
C TYR A 37 3.32 16.78 -3.42
N ALA A 38 3.86 15.71 -2.85
CA ALA A 38 4.90 14.88 -3.45
C ALA A 38 4.45 13.43 -3.52
N THR A 39 4.88 12.71 -4.54
CA THR A 39 4.66 11.26 -4.64
C THR A 39 5.50 10.55 -3.59
N ARG A 40 4.85 9.71 -2.79
CA ARG A 40 5.53 8.81 -1.87
C ARG A 40 5.25 7.38 -2.32
N SER A 41 6.26 6.73 -2.83
CA SER A 41 6.15 5.35 -3.31
C SER A 41 7.38 4.53 -2.87
N PRO A 42 7.62 4.39 -1.55
CA PRO A 42 8.84 3.77 -1.03
C PRO A 42 8.98 2.29 -1.40
N TRP A 43 7.88 1.62 -1.72
CA TRP A 43 7.89 0.23 -2.21
C TRP A 43 8.62 0.05 -3.54
N LEU A 44 8.79 1.11 -4.33
CA LEU A 44 9.53 1.02 -5.61
C LEU A 44 11.01 0.69 -5.42
N ASP A 45 11.55 0.99 -4.24
CA ASP A 45 12.93 0.70 -3.87
C ASP A 45 13.07 -0.63 -3.09
N ASP A 46 11.98 -1.39 -2.95
CA ASP A 46 11.97 -2.69 -2.26
C ASP A 46 11.59 -3.82 -3.24
N PRO A 47 12.55 -4.36 -3.99
CA PRO A 47 12.28 -5.39 -4.99
C PRO A 47 11.80 -6.71 -4.38
N GLU A 48 12.17 -7.03 -3.14
CA GLU A 48 11.68 -8.22 -2.43
C GLU A 48 10.19 -8.10 -2.17
N PHE A 49 9.75 -6.98 -1.64
CA PHE A 49 8.33 -6.71 -1.43
C PHE A 49 7.54 -6.70 -2.74
N LEU A 50 8.03 -6.02 -3.77
CA LEU A 50 7.32 -5.95 -5.06
C LEU A 50 7.16 -7.34 -5.68
N SER A 51 8.19 -8.18 -5.63
CA SER A 51 8.12 -9.55 -6.11
C SER A 51 7.09 -10.39 -5.35
N LEU A 52 7.01 -10.22 -4.03
CA LEU A 52 5.99 -10.86 -3.21
C LEU A 52 4.59 -10.35 -3.56
N TYR A 53 4.41 -9.02 -3.65
CA TYR A 53 3.12 -8.42 -3.92
C TYR A 53 2.54 -8.87 -5.26
N GLU A 54 3.35 -8.96 -6.31
CA GLU A 54 2.91 -9.49 -7.60
C GLU A 54 2.33 -10.91 -7.51
N LYS A 55 2.87 -11.74 -6.63
CA LYS A 55 2.37 -13.11 -6.41
C LYS A 55 1.07 -13.14 -5.61
N ILE A 56 0.89 -12.21 -4.68
CA ILE A 56 -0.22 -12.26 -3.72
C ILE A 56 -1.39 -11.34 -4.06
N LYS A 57 -1.24 -10.41 -4.99
CA LYS A 57 -2.26 -9.37 -5.28
C LYS A 57 -3.64 -9.94 -5.65
N GLY A 58 -3.70 -11.14 -6.20
CA GLY A 58 -4.96 -11.85 -6.46
C GLY A 58 -5.52 -12.59 -5.23
N HIS A 59 -4.81 -12.60 -4.10
CA HIS A 59 -5.14 -13.33 -2.88
C HIS A 59 -5.36 -12.39 -1.68
N THR A 60 -5.47 -11.11 -1.92
CA THR A 60 -5.76 -10.10 -0.91
C THR A 60 -6.68 -9.02 -1.47
N LEU A 61 -7.50 -8.44 -0.61
CA LEU A 61 -8.30 -7.24 -0.88
C LEU A 61 -7.59 -5.97 -0.36
N VAL A 62 -6.43 -6.13 0.25
CA VAL A 62 -5.62 -5.04 0.78
C VAL A 62 -4.76 -4.46 -0.35
N ASP A 63 -4.77 -3.15 -0.48
CA ASP A 63 -3.99 -2.45 -1.50
C ASP A 63 -2.48 -2.51 -1.25
N LEU A 64 -1.71 -2.15 -2.28
CA LEU A 64 -0.25 -2.15 -2.26
C LEU A 64 0.32 -1.34 -1.09
N TYR A 65 -0.23 -0.15 -0.84
CA TYR A 65 0.25 0.74 0.21
C TYR A 65 0.12 0.10 1.60
N ARG A 66 -1.07 -0.41 1.94
CA ARG A 66 -1.31 -1.06 3.23
C ARG A 66 -0.54 -2.38 3.37
N CYS A 67 -0.37 -3.14 2.28
CA CYS A 67 0.49 -4.31 2.29
C CYS A 67 1.95 -3.93 2.58
N TYR A 68 2.43 -2.81 2.04
CA TYR A 68 3.78 -2.34 2.31
C TYR A 68 3.97 -1.86 3.75
N GLU A 69 2.99 -1.15 4.30
CA GLU A 69 3.00 -0.78 5.73
C GLU A 69 3.04 -2.02 6.62
N LEU A 70 2.23 -3.03 6.32
CA LEU A 70 2.24 -4.31 7.02
C LEU A 70 3.61 -5.01 6.94
N TRP A 71 4.22 -5.00 5.76
CA TRP A 71 5.57 -5.52 5.51
C TRP A 71 6.63 -4.86 6.40
N LEU A 72 6.62 -3.52 6.47
CA LEU A 72 7.56 -2.77 7.29
C LEU A 72 7.33 -3.02 8.79
N LEU A 73 6.07 -3.02 9.24
CA LEU A 73 5.72 -3.28 10.63
C LEU A 73 6.12 -4.70 11.05
N ALA A 74 5.85 -5.70 10.21
CA ALA A 74 6.22 -7.09 10.49
C ALA A 74 7.74 -7.26 10.66
N LYS A 75 8.55 -6.60 9.84
CA LYS A 75 10.02 -6.62 9.98
C LYS A 75 10.51 -6.03 11.32
N GLN A 76 9.75 -5.12 11.93
CA GLN A 76 10.10 -4.52 13.21
C GLN A 76 9.83 -5.43 14.41
N THR A 77 9.06 -6.51 14.23
CA THR A 77 8.69 -7.43 15.32
C THR A 77 9.85 -8.24 15.87
N GLY A 78 11.04 -8.19 15.26
CA GLY A 78 12.25 -8.80 15.79
C GLY A 78 12.64 -8.35 17.20
N LYS A 79 12.14 -7.20 17.64
CA LYS A 79 12.34 -6.66 18.98
C LYS A 79 11.41 -7.26 20.05
N VAL A 80 10.45 -8.06 19.64
CA VAL A 80 9.42 -8.64 20.51
C VAL A 80 9.43 -10.16 20.36
N GLU A 81 9.47 -10.86 21.46
CA GLU A 81 9.34 -12.32 21.46
C GLU A 81 7.90 -12.74 21.14
N GLY A 82 7.74 -13.91 20.53
CA GLY A 82 6.43 -14.50 20.27
C GLY A 82 6.22 -14.88 18.81
N VAL A 83 4.95 -15.11 18.50
CA VAL A 83 4.47 -15.50 17.17
C VAL A 83 3.70 -14.35 16.55
N VAL A 84 3.51 -14.39 15.23
CA VAL A 84 2.62 -13.49 14.52
C VAL A 84 1.27 -14.17 14.34
N LEU A 85 0.20 -13.52 14.75
CA LEU A 85 -1.17 -14.01 14.59
C LEU A 85 -1.94 -13.05 13.69
N GLU A 86 -2.49 -13.57 12.60
CA GLU A 86 -3.43 -12.86 11.75
C GLU A 86 -4.86 -13.32 12.02
N VAL A 87 -5.74 -12.37 12.29
CA VAL A 87 -7.17 -12.61 12.50
C VAL A 87 -7.96 -12.09 11.31
N GLY A 88 -8.89 -12.90 10.80
CA GLY A 88 -9.72 -12.50 9.66
C GLY A 88 -9.07 -12.75 8.29
N VAL A 89 -8.40 -13.89 8.16
CA VAL A 89 -7.76 -14.31 6.91
C VAL A 89 -8.80 -14.58 5.82
N TRP A 90 -8.62 -13.96 4.65
CA TRP A 90 -9.46 -14.24 3.48
C TRP A 90 -8.83 -15.31 2.58
N ARG A 91 -7.85 -14.95 1.74
CA ARG A 91 -7.15 -15.91 0.85
C ARG A 91 -5.66 -16.05 1.16
N GLY A 92 -5.23 -15.52 2.28
CA GLY A 92 -3.88 -15.68 2.78
C GLY A 92 -2.83 -14.73 2.19
N GLY A 93 -3.23 -13.74 1.37
CA GLY A 93 -2.27 -12.80 0.77
C GLY A 93 -1.52 -11.98 1.82
N THR A 94 -2.22 -11.40 2.79
CA THR A 94 -1.59 -10.67 3.91
C THR A 94 -0.81 -11.59 4.84
N GLY A 95 -1.27 -12.82 5.05
CA GLY A 95 -0.52 -13.85 5.77
C GLY A 95 0.82 -14.16 5.11
N ALA A 96 0.86 -14.21 3.77
CA ALA A 96 2.10 -14.38 3.03
C ALA A 96 3.05 -13.18 3.20
N VAL A 97 2.52 -11.95 3.26
CA VAL A 97 3.32 -10.74 3.57
C VAL A 97 3.94 -10.87 4.96
N LEU A 98 3.15 -11.24 5.97
CA LEU A 98 3.65 -11.44 7.34
C LEU A 98 4.72 -12.54 7.39
N ALA A 99 4.47 -13.68 6.77
CA ALA A 99 5.38 -14.82 6.77
C ALA A 99 6.73 -14.48 6.11
N GLN A 100 6.70 -13.83 4.96
CA GLN A 100 7.93 -13.45 4.25
C GLN A 100 8.69 -12.35 4.99
N ALA A 101 7.99 -11.35 5.52
CA ALA A 101 8.60 -10.26 6.27
C ALA A 101 9.30 -10.73 7.55
N THR A 102 8.77 -11.77 8.20
CA THR A 102 9.30 -12.28 9.47
C THR A 102 10.16 -13.55 9.31
N LYS A 103 10.35 -14.02 8.09
CA LYS A 103 11.12 -15.24 7.80
C LYS A 103 12.54 -15.19 8.39
N ALA A 104 13.24 -14.09 8.18
CA ALA A 104 14.60 -13.90 8.71
C ALA A 104 14.65 -13.81 10.25
N LEU A 105 13.53 -13.53 10.89
CA LEU A 105 13.37 -13.46 12.35
C LEU A 105 13.04 -14.83 12.96
N GLY A 106 12.82 -15.86 12.14
CA GLY A 106 12.44 -17.20 12.60
C GLY A 106 11.05 -17.27 13.27
N LYS A 107 10.18 -16.27 13.05
CA LYS A 107 8.87 -16.24 13.67
C LYS A 107 7.89 -17.16 12.94
N LYS A 108 6.99 -17.78 13.70
CA LYS A 108 5.82 -18.49 13.18
C LYS A 108 4.69 -17.47 12.91
N VAL A 109 4.01 -17.65 11.81
CA VAL A 109 2.82 -16.91 11.43
C VAL A 109 1.63 -17.85 11.38
#